data_a7673e70006548a4b01c1e80ddf4d9cc
#
_entry.id   a7673e70006548a4b01c1e80ddf4d9cc
#
_cell.length_a   1.000
_cell.length_b   1.000
_cell.length_c   1.000
_cell.angle_alpha   90.00
_cell.angle_beta   90.00
_cell.angle_gamma   90.00
#
_symmetry.space_group_name_H-M   'P 1'
#
loop_
_entity.id
_entity.type
_entity.pdbx_description
1 polymer ?
#
loop_
_entity_poly.entity_id
_entity_poly.type
_entity_poly.pdbx_seq_one_letter_code
_entity_poly.pdbx_strand_id
1 'polypeptide(L)'
;HTLMDLATDVEFTSYFSCMDMIEALHGKVGDTASYLDYGYFGVLSAEFDDQGRSTGAYHPKPSYFALQAISAAFAGEYQRIARMPLRVTPQFFAAYGQQELGREQLVLSWYRREGGETLVYWKPENVLTTDFLGTLSGQLMTEHADFTLIDLCDGTVYALPEGMVESRGYGLYNLHHLPVRDTPLALVMGKFCD
;
A
#
# COMPACT_ATOMS: atom_id res chain seq x y z
N HIS A 1 5.86 4.39 -1.10
CA HIS A 1 7.33 4.43 -1.01
C HIS A 1 7.85 3.04 -0.69
N THR A 2 7.63 2.48 0.52
CA THR A 2 8.13 1.17 0.96
C THR A 2 7.93 0.07 -0.07
N LEU A 3 6.73 -0.04 -0.64
CA LEU A 3 6.41 -1.08 -1.64
C LEU A 3 7.14 -0.85 -2.98
N MET A 4 7.42 0.40 -3.34
CA MET A 4 8.27 0.69 -4.50
C MET A 4 9.71 0.29 -4.23
N ASP A 5 10.21 0.53 -3.04
CA ASP A 5 11.55 0.15 -2.62
C ASP A 5 11.70 -1.38 -2.64
N LEU A 6 10.72 -2.12 -2.09
CA LEU A 6 10.65 -3.58 -2.18
C LEU A 6 10.58 -4.09 -3.63
N ALA A 7 9.84 -3.40 -4.49
CA ALA A 7 9.69 -3.77 -5.90
C ALA A 7 10.96 -3.50 -6.74
N THR A 8 11.87 -2.69 -6.24
CA THR A 8 13.13 -2.31 -6.92
C THR A 8 14.38 -2.83 -6.22
N ASP A 9 14.23 -3.78 -5.29
CA ASP A 9 15.30 -4.42 -4.53
C ASP A 9 16.16 -3.44 -3.73
N VAL A 10 15.56 -2.38 -3.19
CA VAL A 10 16.21 -1.47 -2.25
C VAL A 10 16.36 -2.18 -0.91
N GLU A 11 17.61 -2.28 -0.43
CA GLU A 11 17.93 -3.03 0.78
C GLU A 11 17.54 -2.31 2.07
N PHE A 12 17.45 -1.00 2.04
CA PHE A 12 17.17 -0.21 3.23
C PHE A 12 16.37 1.06 2.93
N THR A 13 15.28 1.26 3.65
CA THR A 13 14.47 2.48 3.59
C THR A 13 14.44 3.13 4.97
N SER A 14 14.85 4.39 5.04
CA SER A 14 14.76 5.19 6.26
C SER A 14 13.63 6.20 6.15
N TYR A 15 12.76 6.22 7.14
CA TYR A 15 11.68 7.21 7.25
C TYR A 15 12.07 8.34 8.18
N PHE A 16 11.92 9.54 7.70
CA PHE A 16 11.93 10.74 8.53
C PHE A 16 10.51 11.29 8.63
N SER A 17 9.84 11.20 9.77
CA SER A 17 10.32 10.76 11.06
C SER A 17 9.28 9.89 11.78
N CYS A 18 9.63 9.36 12.97
CA CYS A 18 8.70 8.59 13.78
C CYS A 18 7.51 9.44 14.27
N MET A 19 7.78 10.66 14.72
CA MET A 19 6.75 11.58 15.24
C MET A 19 6.90 12.97 14.65
N ASP A 20 5.83 13.75 14.69
CA ASP A 20 5.88 15.17 14.36
C ASP A 20 6.83 15.90 15.32
N MET A 21 7.43 16.95 14.83
CA MET A 21 8.39 17.74 15.57
C MET A 21 8.16 19.24 15.34
N ILE A 22 8.57 20.04 16.31
CA ILE A 22 8.71 21.48 16.12
C ILE A 22 10.16 21.74 15.74
N GLU A 23 10.36 22.32 14.56
CA GLU A 23 11.66 22.82 14.17
C GLU A 23 11.87 24.20 14.76
N ALA A 24 12.80 24.29 15.70
CA ALA A 24 13.15 25.56 16.36
C ALA A 24 14.15 26.41 15.56
N LEU A 25 14.30 26.16 14.26
CA LEU A 25 15.38 26.76 13.45
C LEU A 25 15.26 28.28 13.29
N HIS A 26 14.06 28.86 13.37
CA HIS A 26 13.85 30.29 13.18
C HIS A 26 12.84 30.92 14.15
N GLY A 27 12.25 30.12 15.03
CA GLY A 27 11.21 30.55 15.94
C GLY A 27 11.65 30.57 17.40
N LYS A 28 11.10 31.49 18.15
CA LYS A 28 11.14 31.44 19.62
C LYS A 28 9.98 30.57 20.07
N VAL A 29 10.24 29.60 20.91
CA VAL A 29 9.17 28.83 21.57
C VAL A 29 8.18 29.79 22.23
N GLY A 30 6.91 29.68 21.85
CA GLY A 30 5.87 30.63 22.27
C GLY A 30 5.62 31.78 21.30
N ASP A 31 6.37 31.90 20.20
CA ASP A 31 6.07 32.81 19.11
C ASP A 31 5.18 32.12 18.09
N THR A 32 4.01 32.69 17.79
CA THR A 32 3.05 32.11 16.83
C THR A 32 3.65 31.94 15.44
N ALA A 33 4.65 32.72 15.06
CA ALA A 33 5.37 32.61 13.80
C ALA A 33 6.24 31.35 13.74
N SER A 34 6.70 30.81 14.89
CA SER A 34 7.50 29.57 14.94
C SER A 34 6.69 28.31 14.65
N TYR A 35 5.36 28.36 14.78
CA TYR A 35 4.48 27.25 14.42
C TYR A 35 4.34 27.06 12.92
N LEU A 36 4.81 27.99 12.08
CA LEU A 36 4.88 27.85 10.65
C LEU A 36 5.96 26.82 10.24
N ASP A 37 6.92 26.53 11.11
CA ASP A 37 7.98 25.55 10.91
C ASP A 37 7.65 24.19 11.54
N TYR A 38 6.38 23.94 11.81
CA TYR A 38 5.93 22.66 12.35
C TYR A 38 6.09 21.54 11.32
N GLY A 39 6.92 20.55 11.65
CA GLY A 39 7.18 19.39 10.80
C GLY A 39 6.15 18.28 10.99
N TYR A 40 5.15 18.20 10.12
CA TYR A 40 4.13 17.13 10.10
C TYR A 40 4.62 15.84 9.44
N PHE A 41 5.91 15.55 9.51
CA PHE A 41 6.54 14.41 8.81
C PHE A 41 6.40 13.09 9.55
N GLY A 42 5.96 13.11 10.80
CA GLY A 42 5.85 11.93 11.63
C GLY A 42 4.76 10.98 11.16
N VAL A 43 4.95 9.69 11.39
CA VAL A 43 3.89 8.68 11.31
C VAL A 43 2.96 8.73 12.53
N LEU A 44 3.44 9.35 13.62
CA LEU A 44 2.64 9.74 14.78
C LEU A 44 2.51 11.26 14.82
N SER A 45 1.30 11.77 15.05
CA SER A 45 1.15 13.17 15.45
C SER A 45 1.57 13.33 16.92
N ALA A 46 2.13 14.50 17.25
CA ALA A 46 2.50 14.85 18.59
C ALA A 46 1.77 16.13 19.01
N GLU A 47 1.31 16.19 20.24
CA GLU A 47 0.74 17.41 20.81
C GLU A 47 1.81 18.20 21.58
N PHE A 48 1.75 19.53 21.43
CA PHE A 48 2.69 20.45 22.06
C PHE A 48 1.94 21.51 22.86
N ASP A 49 2.53 21.93 23.97
CA ASP A 49 2.03 23.06 24.76
C ASP A 49 2.37 24.41 24.10
N ASP A 50 1.88 25.50 24.68
CA ASP A 50 2.12 26.87 24.20
C ASP A 50 3.61 27.27 24.22
N GLN A 51 4.45 26.47 24.86
CA GLN A 51 5.90 26.66 24.90
C GLN A 51 6.65 25.71 23.94
N GLY A 52 5.92 24.97 23.11
CA GLY A 52 6.49 24.01 22.16
C GLY A 52 7.08 22.75 22.81
N ARG A 53 6.70 22.43 24.02
CA ARG A 53 7.11 21.20 24.69
C ARG A 53 6.09 20.10 24.44
N SER A 54 6.55 18.89 24.11
CA SER A 54 5.62 17.76 23.95
C SER A 54 4.83 17.53 25.24
N THR A 55 3.51 17.39 25.09
CA THR A 55 2.61 17.02 26.20
C THR A 55 2.70 15.53 26.53
N GLY A 56 3.37 14.73 25.70
CA GLY A 56 3.42 13.29 25.79
C GLY A 56 2.22 12.60 25.13
N ALA A 57 1.31 13.34 24.52
CA ALA A 57 0.20 12.77 23.75
C ALA A 57 0.64 12.55 22.31
N TYR A 58 0.48 11.30 21.82
CA TYR A 58 0.82 10.88 20.47
C TYR A 58 -0.33 10.09 19.88
N HIS A 59 -0.63 10.36 18.60
CA HIS A 59 -1.72 9.69 17.91
C HIS A 59 -1.24 9.10 16.57
N PRO A 60 -1.52 7.82 16.27
CA PRO A 60 -1.13 7.23 15.01
C PRO A 60 -1.89 7.88 13.85
N LYS A 61 -1.14 8.22 12.80
CA LYS A 61 -1.68 8.71 11.53
C LYS A 61 -2.01 7.54 10.59
N PRO A 62 -2.76 7.75 9.50
CA PRO A 62 -2.98 6.71 8.49
C PRO A 62 -1.69 6.05 7.99
N SER A 63 -0.60 6.81 7.87
CA SER A 63 0.72 6.29 7.50
C SER A 63 1.31 5.29 8.49
N TYR A 64 0.98 5.41 9.78
CA TYR A 64 1.37 4.43 10.80
C TYR A 64 0.73 3.07 10.53
N PHE A 65 -0.58 3.05 10.29
CA PHE A 65 -1.31 1.81 10.01
C PHE A 65 -0.86 1.17 8.69
N ALA A 66 -0.57 1.96 7.66
CA ALA A 66 -0.02 1.47 6.41
C ALA A 66 1.36 0.81 6.62
N LEU A 67 2.25 1.43 7.37
CA LEU A 67 3.55 0.83 7.71
C LEU A 67 3.40 -0.43 8.55
N GLN A 68 2.46 -0.44 9.50
CA GLN A 68 2.15 -1.62 10.32
C GLN A 68 1.66 -2.79 9.45
N ALA A 69 0.69 -2.53 8.56
CA ALA A 69 0.14 -3.54 7.65
C ALA A 69 1.20 -4.11 6.71
N ILE A 70 2.01 -3.24 6.08
CA ILE A 70 3.11 -3.66 5.20
C ILE A 70 4.15 -4.45 5.98
N SER A 71 4.55 -3.99 7.17
CA SER A 71 5.54 -4.70 7.99
C SER A 71 5.05 -6.07 8.44
N ALA A 72 3.76 -6.20 8.76
CA ALA A 72 3.16 -7.49 9.10
C ALA A 72 3.10 -8.41 7.87
N ALA A 73 2.65 -7.92 6.73
CA ALA A 73 2.55 -8.71 5.50
C ALA A 73 3.91 -9.22 5.01
N PHE A 74 4.96 -8.43 5.18
CA PHE A 74 6.32 -8.74 4.72
C PHE A 74 7.28 -9.14 5.86
N ALA A 75 6.76 -9.53 7.02
CA ALA A 75 7.58 -10.04 8.11
C ALA A 75 8.25 -11.37 7.71
N GLY A 76 9.52 -11.55 8.09
CA GLY A 76 10.30 -12.77 7.80
C GLY A 76 10.89 -12.80 6.39
N GLU A 77 11.31 -14.00 5.95
CA GLU A 77 11.98 -14.18 4.66
C GLU A 77 10.98 -14.31 3.50
N TYR A 78 11.26 -13.64 2.41
CA TYR A 78 10.52 -13.73 1.14
C TYR A 78 11.46 -13.41 -0.03
N GLN A 79 11.03 -13.76 -1.23
CA GLN A 79 11.75 -13.49 -2.47
C GLN A 79 10.83 -12.76 -3.44
N ARG A 80 11.35 -11.70 -4.05
CA ARG A 80 10.67 -11.04 -5.18
C ARG A 80 10.82 -11.88 -6.44
N ILE A 81 9.74 -12.08 -7.16
CA ILE A 81 9.70 -12.83 -8.42
C ILE A 81 9.67 -11.83 -9.58
N ALA A 82 10.79 -11.68 -10.27
CA ALA A 82 10.92 -10.73 -11.37
C ALA A 82 10.06 -11.11 -12.60
N ARG A 83 9.90 -12.43 -12.84
CA ARG A 83 9.07 -12.93 -13.94
C ARG A 83 7.74 -13.43 -13.40
N MET A 84 6.80 -12.52 -13.27
CA MET A 84 5.48 -12.82 -12.71
C MET A 84 4.71 -13.80 -13.60
N PRO A 85 4.13 -14.88 -13.02
CA PRO A 85 3.26 -15.82 -13.74
C PRO A 85 1.85 -15.23 -13.93
N LEU A 86 1.77 -14.04 -14.51
CA LEU A 86 0.58 -13.21 -14.54
C LEU A 86 0.40 -12.58 -15.92
N ARG A 87 -0.84 -12.57 -16.41
CA ARG A 87 -1.27 -11.82 -17.59
C ARG A 87 -2.55 -11.08 -17.24
N VAL A 88 -2.52 -9.76 -17.18
CA VAL A 88 -3.65 -8.95 -16.75
C VAL A 88 -4.00 -7.85 -17.74
N THR A 89 -5.27 -7.46 -17.70
CA THR A 89 -5.82 -6.32 -18.43
C THR A 89 -6.56 -5.44 -17.43
N PRO A 90 -5.99 -4.27 -17.07
CA PRO A 90 -6.66 -3.32 -16.22
C PRO A 90 -7.72 -2.52 -16.97
N GLN A 91 -8.77 -2.13 -16.26
CA GLN A 91 -9.78 -1.19 -16.72
C GLN A 91 -9.93 -0.10 -15.66
N PHE A 92 -9.79 1.15 -16.06
CA PHE A 92 -9.85 2.29 -15.15
C PHE A 92 -10.97 3.23 -15.54
N PHE A 93 -11.71 3.69 -14.54
CA PHE A 93 -12.78 4.67 -14.69
C PHE A 93 -12.47 5.81 -13.72
N ALA A 94 -12.16 7.00 -14.24
CA ALA A 94 -12.03 8.18 -13.41
C ALA A 94 -13.39 8.82 -13.25
N ALA A 95 -13.84 9.07 -12.02
CA ALA A 95 -15.08 9.78 -11.76
C ALA A 95 -15.00 11.24 -12.18
N TYR A 96 -13.83 11.84 -12.19
CA TYR A 96 -13.61 13.23 -12.61
C TYR A 96 -13.12 13.27 -14.06
N GLY A 97 -14.01 13.75 -14.95
CA GLY A 97 -13.66 14.11 -16.31
C GLY A 97 -13.53 12.98 -17.32
N GLN A 98 -13.90 11.75 -16.98
CA GLN A 98 -13.91 10.59 -17.91
C GLN A 98 -12.61 10.40 -18.71
N GLN A 99 -11.48 10.85 -18.17
CA GLN A 99 -10.22 10.55 -18.81
C GLN A 99 -9.90 9.07 -18.58
N GLU A 100 -9.82 8.34 -19.65
CA GLU A 100 -9.28 6.98 -19.65
C GLU A 100 -7.82 7.07 -19.20
N LEU A 101 -7.57 6.68 -17.98
CA LEU A 101 -6.23 6.72 -17.40
C LEU A 101 -5.39 5.63 -18.05
N GLY A 102 -4.22 5.99 -18.53
CA GLY A 102 -3.37 5.11 -19.33
C GLY A 102 -3.07 3.78 -18.66
N ARG A 103 -3.09 2.71 -19.42
CA ARG A 103 -2.79 1.33 -19.00
C ARG A 103 -1.39 1.16 -18.40
N GLU A 104 -0.51 2.10 -18.67
CA GLU A 104 0.93 2.03 -18.40
C GLU A 104 1.31 2.31 -16.93
N GLN A 105 0.35 2.68 -16.09
CA GLN A 105 0.64 3.13 -14.72
C GLN A 105 0.28 2.12 -13.63
N LEU A 106 -0.12 0.91 -13.97
CA LEU A 106 -0.36 -0.12 -12.96
C LEU A 106 0.98 -0.62 -12.40
N VAL A 107 1.18 -0.43 -11.12
CA VAL A 107 2.32 -1.03 -10.41
C VAL A 107 1.96 -2.45 -10.03
N LEU A 108 2.85 -3.38 -10.32
CA LEU A 108 2.70 -4.80 -10.03
C LEU A 108 4.01 -5.31 -9.44
N SER A 109 3.94 -6.08 -8.37
CA SER A 109 5.08 -6.82 -7.82
C SER A 109 4.62 -8.15 -7.24
N TRP A 110 5.43 -9.18 -7.42
CA TRP A 110 5.11 -10.54 -6.98
C TRP A 110 6.16 -11.03 -6.01
N TYR A 111 5.71 -11.59 -4.91
CA TYR A 111 6.58 -12.12 -3.86
C TYR A 111 6.17 -13.54 -3.51
N ARG A 112 7.15 -14.35 -3.11
CA ARG A 112 6.99 -15.73 -2.70
C ARG A 112 7.73 -16.00 -1.40
N ARG A 113 7.13 -16.80 -0.55
CA ARG A 113 7.77 -17.44 0.59
C ARG A 113 7.32 -18.90 0.70
N GLU A 114 7.87 -19.64 1.65
CA GLU A 114 7.39 -20.98 1.93
C GLU A 114 5.89 -20.96 2.29
N GLY A 115 5.10 -21.72 1.54
CA GLY A 115 3.66 -21.87 1.74
C GLY A 115 2.78 -20.79 1.13
N GLY A 116 3.32 -19.75 0.50
CA GLY A 116 2.46 -18.70 -0.09
C GLY A 116 3.13 -17.76 -1.06
N GLU A 117 2.27 -17.06 -1.80
CA GLU A 117 2.64 -16.03 -2.76
C GLU A 117 1.76 -14.80 -2.56
N THR A 118 2.23 -13.65 -3.00
CA THR A 118 1.38 -12.44 -3.04
C THR A 118 1.68 -11.60 -4.27
N LEU A 119 0.62 -11.08 -4.88
CA LEU A 119 0.65 -10.04 -5.90
C LEU A 119 0.26 -8.72 -5.25
N VAL A 120 1.19 -7.80 -5.14
CA VAL A 120 0.91 -6.41 -4.72
C VAL A 120 0.68 -5.56 -5.95
N TYR A 121 -0.41 -4.79 -5.94
CA TYR A 121 -0.77 -3.96 -7.09
C TYR A 121 -1.54 -2.71 -6.69
N TRP A 122 -1.37 -1.65 -7.44
CA TRP A 122 -2.14 -0.39 -7.35
C TRP A 122 -1.91 0.45 -8.61
N LYS A 123 -2.74 1.46 -8.79
CA LYS A 123 -2.57 2.47 -9.81
C LYS A 123 -2.24 3.81 -9.17
N PRO A 124 -0.99 4.30 -9.27
CA PRO A 124 -0.66 5.63 -8.79
C PRO A 124 -1.52 6.68 -9.51
N GLU A 125 -2.23 7.49 -8.74
CA GLU A 125 -3.06 8.57 -9.25
C GLU A 125 -2.53 9.94 -8.84
N ASN A 126 -3.01 10.96 -9.53
CA ASN A 126 -2.75 12.34 -9.15
C ASN A 126 -3.46 12.65 -7.82
N VAL A 127 -2.78 13.34 -6.91
CA VAL A 127 -3.33 13.77 -5.61
C VAL A 127 -4.61 14.62 -5.72
N LEU A 128 -4.93 15.14 -6.90
CA LEU A 128 -6.17 15.87 -7.16
C LEU A 128 -7.33 14.95 -7.57
N THR A 129 -7.09 13.66 -7.77
CA THR A 129 -8.13 12.68 -8.07
C THR A 129 -8.83 12.30 -6.77
N THR A 130 -10.12 12.62 -6.66
CA THR A 130 -10.90 12.36 -5.43
C THR A 130 -11.64 11.03 -5.46
N ASP A 131 -11.96 10.56 -6.67
CA ASP A 131 -12.66 9.30 -6.88
C ASP A 131 -11.91 8.48 -7.93
N PHE A 132 -11.53 7.28 -7.56
CA PHE A 132 -10.89 6.34 -8.46
C PHE A 132 -11.61 4.99 -8.42
N LEU A 133 -11.97 4.49 -9.57
CA LEU A 133 -12.56 3.18 -9.75
C LEU A 133 -11.81 2.42 -10.84
N GLY A 134 -11.23 1.29 -10.47
CA GLY A 134 -10.53 0.43 -11.41
C GLY A 134 -10.78 -1.03 -11.13
N THR A 135 -10.64 -1.85 -12.16
CA THR A 135 -10.69 -3.31 -12.05
C THR A 135 -9.54 -3.95 -12.80
N LEU A 136 -9.15 -5.13 -12.34
CA LEU A 136 -8.14 -5.97 -12.94
C LEU A 136 -8.74 -7.31 -13.30
N SER A 137 -8.65 -7.69 -14.57
CA SER A 137 -9.03 -9.03 -15.03
C SER A 137 -7.84 -9.68 -15.72
N GLY A 138 -7.79 -11.02 -15.69
CA GLY A 138 -6.67 -11.71 -16.33
C GLY A 138 -6.51 -13.15 -15.91
N GLN A 139 -5.29 -13.63 -16.00
CA GLN A 139 -4.92 -15.00 -15.64
C GLN A 139 -3.65 -14.99 -14.83
N LEU A 140 -3.58 -15.85 -13.83
CA LEU A 140 -2.36 -16.14 -13.08
C LEU A 140 -2.15 -17.64 -12.93
N MET A 141 -0.91 -18.04 -12.68
CA MET A 141 -0.54 -19.40 -12.35
C MET A 141 0.04 -19.45 -10.95
N THR A 142 -0.54 -20.27 -10.08
CA THR A 142 -0.05 -20.57 -8.74
C THR A 142 -0.47 -21.99 -8.35
N GLU A 143 0.25 -22.60 -7.46
CA GLU A 143 -0.13 -23.89 -6.87
C GLU A 143 -1.10 -23.76 -5.70
N HIS A 144 -1.35 -22.55 -5.23
CA HIS A 144 -2.24 -22.27 -4.11
C HIS A 144 -3.70 -22.10 -4.58
N ALA A 145 -4.63 -22.59 -3.78
CA ALA A 145 -6.07 -22.52 -4.08
C ALA A 145 -6.83 -21.49 -3.23
N ASP A 146 -6.21 -21.05 -2.16
CA ASP A 146 -6.80 -20.09 -1.22
C ASP A 146 -6.38 -18.67 -1.59
N PHE A 147 -7.36 -17.80 -1.79
CA PHE A 147 -7.13 -16.41 -2.18
C PHE A 147 -7.77 -15.47 -1.19
N THR A 148 -7.03 -14.45 -0.80
CA THR A 148 -7.47 -13.39 0.10
C THR A 148 -6.97 -12.05 -0.41
N LEU A 149 -7.76 -10.99 -0.28
CA LEU A 149 -7.35 -9.64 -0.63
C LEU A 149 -7.10 -8.83 0.65
N ILE A 150 -5.98 -8.13 0.69
CA ILE A 150 -5.59 -7.28 1.83
C ILE A 150 -5.41 -5.84 1.35
N ASP A 151 -6.01 -4.89 2.05
CA ASP A 151 -5.68 -3.47 1.92
C ASP A 151 -4.42 -3.17 2.73
N LEU A 152 -3.35 -2.79 2.06
CA LEU A 152 -2.07 -2.51 2.71
C LEU A 152 -2.00 -1.12 3.36
N CYS A 153 -3.06 -0.32 3.28
CA CYS A 153 -3.14 0.96 3.98
C CYS A 153 -3.58 0.81 5.44
N ASP A 154 -4.33 -0.23 5.76
CA ASP A 154 -4.87 -0.43 7.12
C ASP A 154 -4.85 -1.88 7.59
N GLY A 155 -4.47 -2.82 6.73
CA GLY A 155 -4.45 -4.25 7.02
C GLY A 155 -5.81 -4.93 6.94
N THR A 156 -6.83 -4.27 6.41
CA THR A 156 -8.16 -4.88 6.26
C THR A 156 -8.11 -6.07 5.30
N VAL A 157 -8.63 -7.20 5.76
CA VAL A 157 -8.68 -8.46 5.02
C VAL A 157 -10.07 -8.67 4.43
N TYR A 158 -10.14 -8.91 3.13
CA TYR A 158 -11.38 -9.14 2.40
C TYR A 158 -11.45 -10.57 1.88
N ALA A 159 -12.55 -11.25 2.14
CA ALA A 159 -12.90 -12.45 1.41
C ALA A 159 -13.29 -12.07 -0.03
N LEU A 160 -12.75 -12.80 -1.00
CA LEU A 160 -13.13 -12.57 -2.39
C LEU A 160 -14.52 -13.12 -2.69
N PRO A 161 -15.40 -12.36 -3.37
CA PRO A 161 -16.67 -12.87 -3.84
C PRO A 161 -16.54 -14.11 -4.72
N GLU A 162 -17.52 -15.00 -4.68
CA GLU A 162 -17.58 -16.15 -5.55
C GLU A 162 -17.51 -15.72 -7.03
N GLY A 163 -16.71 -16.43 -7.81
CA GLY A 163 -16.50 -16.14 -9.23
C GLY A 163 -15.46 -15.05 -9.52
N MET A 164 -14.94 -14.34 -8.52
CA MET A 164 -13.87 -13.36 -8.75
C MET A 164 -12.53 -14.03 -9.07
N VAL A 165 -12.29 -15.22 -8.53
CA VAL A 165 -11.17 -16.10 -8.87
C VAL A 165 -11.72 -17.45 -9.26
N GLU A 166 -11.52 -17.84 -10.51
CA GLU A 166 -12.03 -19.08 -11.09
C GLU A 166 -10.89 -20.03 -11.45
N SER A 167 -10.89 -21.23 -10.88
CA SER A 167 -9.92 -22.26 -11.24
C SER A 167 -10.21 -22.82 -12.64
N ARG A 168 -9.16 -22.89 -13.46
CA ARG A 168 -9.18 -23.53 -14.79
C ARG A 168 -8.46 -24.88 -14.81
N GLY A 169 -8.02 -25.33 -13.63
CA GLY A 169 -7.22 -26.54 -13.47
C GLY A 169 -5.71 -26.30 -13.68
N TYR A 170 -4.91 -27.25 -13.21
CA TYR A 170 -3.45 -27.24 -13.35
C TYR A 170 -2.76 -25.96 -12.80
N GLY A 171 -3.32 -25.38 -11.75
CA GLY A 171 -2.77 -24.15 -11.14
C GLY A 171 -3.05 -22.88 -11.95
N LEU A 172 -3.85 -22.93 -13.00
CA LEU A 172 -4.28 -21.77 -13.78
C LEU A 172 -5.57 -21.22 -13.19
N TYR A 173 -5.62 -19.92 -12.96
CA TYR A 173 -6.79 -19.19 -12.45
C TYR A 173 -7.12 -17.99 -13.33
N ASN A 174 -8.40 -17.80 -13.61
CA ASN A 174 -8.92 -16.55 -14.14
C ASN A 174 -9.22 -15.59 -13.00
N LEU A 175 -8.87 -14.34 -13.20
CA LEU A 175 -9.23 -13.23 -12.33
C LEU A 175 -10.33 -12.40 -13.02
N HIS A 176 -11.38 -12.08 -12.29
CA HIS A 176 -12.53 -11.33 -12.81
C HIS A 176 -12.76 -10.09 -11.95
N HIS A 177 -12.50 -8.92 -12.52
CA HIS A 177 -12.83 -7.62 -11.90
C HIS A 177 -12.30 -7.42 -10.48
N LEU A 178 -11.09 -7.91 -10.18
CA LEU A 178 -10.43 -7.55 -8.93
C LEU A 178 -10.39 -6.03 -8.78
N PRO A 179 -10.72 -5.46 -7.61
CA PRO A 179 -10.66 -4.02 -7.42
C PRO A 179 -9.24 -3.52 -7.60
N VAL A 180 -9.08 -2.37 -8.23
CA VAL A 180 -7.84 -1.61 -8.29
C VAL A 180 -8.11 -0.26 -7.63
N ARG A 181 -7.20 0.16 -6.77
CA ARG A 181 -7.23 1.46 -6.10
C ARG A 181 -5.97 2.26 -6.42
N ASP A 182 -5.97 3.52 -6.08
CA ASP A 182 -4.78 4.38 -6.03
C ASP A 182 -3.87 4.02 -4.83
N THR A 183 -4.38 3.23 -3.92
CA THR A 183 -3.69 2.65 -2.77
C THR A 183 -3.37 1.17 -2.98
N PRO A 184 -2.28 0.65 -2.39
CA PRO A 184 -1.83 -0.71 -2.65
C PRO A 184 -2.75 -1.77 -2.03
N LEU A 185 -3.09 -2.75 -2.86
CA LEU A 185 -3.77 -3.99 -2.49
C LEU A 185 -2.82 -5.18 -2.67
N ALA A 186 -2.98 -6.19 -1.84
CA ALA A 186 -2.27 -7.46 -1.94
C ALA A 186 -3.25 -8.62 -2.17
N LEU A 187 -3.15 -9.30 -3.31
CA LEU A 187 -3.79 -10.58 -3.54
C LEU A 187 -2.89 -11.67 -2.99
N VAL A 188 -3.27 -12.22 -1.86
CA VAL A 188 -2.53 -13.28 -1.16
C VAL A 188 -3.03 -14.64 -1.62
N MET A 189 -2.10 -15.55 -1.90
CA MET A 189 -2.32 -16.92 -2.33
C MET A 189 -1.63 -17.86 -1.34
N GLY A 190 -2.38 -18.78 -0.73
CA GLY A 190 -1.88 -19.63 0.32
C GLY A 190 -1.52 -18.85 1.60
N LYS A 191 -0.46 -19.25 2.29
CA LYS A 191 -0.03 -18.70 3.58
C LYS A 191 1.15 -17.70 3.41
N PHE A 192 0.95 -16.64 2.66
CA PHE A 192 1.98 -15.59 2.56
C PHE A 192 1.97 -14.67 3.79
N CYS A 193 0.80 -14.36 4.34
CA CYS A 193 0.63 -13.62 5.60
C CYS A 193 0.05 -14.56 6.65
N ASP A 194 0.51 -14.44 7.89
CA ASP A 194 -0.02 -15.16 9.06
C ASP A 194 -1.25 -14.44 9.65
#